data_23c80bdbccc437f07a78358069050ea9
#
_entry.id   23c80bdbccc437f07a78358069050ea9
#
_cell.length_a   1.000
_cell.length_b   1.000
_cell.length_c   1.000
_cell.angle_alpha   90.00
_cell.angle_beta   90.00
_cell.angle_gamma   90.00
#
_symmetry.space_group_name_H-M   'P 1'
#
loop_
_entity.id
_entity.type
_entity.pdbx_description
1 polymer ?
#
loop_
_entity_poly.entity_id
_entity_poly.type
_entity_poly.pdbx_seq_one_letter_code
_entity_poly.pdbx_strand_id
1 'polypeptide(L)'
;MYIGIDLGTSGVKAILLNEQGEVVASHTEKLTVSRPHPLWSEQDPEQWWLATDTAMKALGAQHSLRDVKALGIAGQMHGATLLDKSLQVLRPAILWNDGRCAEECQLLEDKVSASRQITGNLMMPGFTAPKLLWVQRHEAAVFSQVDKVLLPKDYLRLRMTGELASDMSDAAGTMWLDVARRDWSDEMLAACDLSRDAMPALFEGSDVTGQLRPEVAQAWNMPPALVVGGGGDNAAGAVGVGMADAGQSMLSLGTSGVYFAVSEGFLSKPESAVHSFCHALPGRWHLMSVMLSAASCLDWAAKLTGLASVPALIAAAQTADESAGPVWFLPYLSGERTPHNNPQAKGVFFGLTHQHGPAELARAVLEGVGYALADGMDVVHACGIKPQSITLIGGGARSAYWRQMLADISGLQLDYRTGGDVGPALGAARLAQLAVHDEADRPGLLKPLPLEQAHRPDDRRVAHYAPQRETFRQIYQQLKPLMS
;
A
#
# COMPACT_ATOMS: atom_id res chain seq x y z
N MET A 1 -19.56 -6.33 -17.97
CA MET A 1 -18.51 -5.31 -17.80
C MET A 1 -18.46 -4.87 -16.34
N TYR A 2 -17.27 -4.48 -15.84
CA TYR A 2 -17.03 -4.08 -14.47
C TYR A 2 -16.16 -2.82 -14.44
N ILE A 3 -16.34 -1.96 -13.46
CA ILE A 3 -15.51 -0.76 -13.28
C ILE A 3 -14.70 -0.93 -12.00
N GLY A 4 -13.42 -0.57 -12.08
CA GLY A 4 -12.55 -0.37 -10.92
C GLY A 4 -12.10 1.07 -10.86
N ILE A 5 -12.27 1.68 -9.70
CA ILE A 5 -11.82 3.03 -9.39
C ILE A 5 -10.74 2.92 -8.33
N ASP A 6 -9.61 3.59 -8.55
CA ASP A 6 -8.52 3.72 -7.58
C ASP A 6 -8.33 5.20 -7.25
N LEU A 7 -8.67 5.57 -6.03
CA LEU A 7 -8.43 6.89 -5.47
C LEU A 7 -7.02 6.94 -4.88
N GLY A 8 -6.02 7.21 -5.70
CA GLY A 8 -4.66 7.44 -5.23
C GLY A 8 -4.42 8.87 -4.71
N THR A 9 -3.27 9.11 -4.11
CA THR A 9 -2.90 10.44 -3.58
C THR A 9 -2.68 11.47 -4.69
N SER A 10 -2.16 11.06 -5.84
CA SER A 10 -1.83 11.94 -6.96
C SER A 10 -2.87 11.94 -8.08
N GLY A 11 -3.92 11.13 -7.99
CA GLY A 11 -4.97 11.05 -9.00
C GLY A 11 -5.97 9.93 -8.76
N VAL A 12 -7.07 10.00 -9.50
CA VAL A 12 -8.11 8.97 -9.56
C VAL A 12 -7.98 8.24 -10.88
N LYS A 13 -7.81 6.92 -10.83
CA LYS A 13 -7.77 6.05 -12.00
C LYS A 13 -9.05 5.24 -12.10
N ALA A 14 -9.73 5.32 -13.22
CA ALA A 14 -10.89 4.49 -13.54
C ALA A 14 -10.55 3.55 -14.69
N ILE A 15 -10.94 2.27 -14.58
CA ILE A 15 -10.78 1.27 -15.64
C ILE A 15 -12.10 0.57 -15.93
N LEU A 16 -12.25 0.10 -17.15
CA LEU A 16 -13.35 -0.76 -17.58
C LEU A 16 -12.80 -2.16 -17.88
N LEU A 17 -13.33 -3.17 -17.20
CA LEU A 17 -12.96 -4.57 -17.31
C LEU A 17 -14.06 -5.35 -18.04
N ASN A 18 -13.70 -6.20 -19.00
CA ASN A 18 -14.65 -7.12 -19.64
C ASN A 18 -14.84 -8.41 -18.83
N GLU A 19 -15.74 -9.29 -19.28
CA GLU A 19 -16.03 -10.57 -18.64
C GLU A 19 -14.79 -11.52 -18.63
N GLN A 20 -13.87 -11.35 -19.57
CA GLN A 20 -12.65 -12.14 -19.70
C GLN A 20 -11.53 -11.65 -18.76
N GLY A 21 -11.76 -10.55 -18.05
CA GLY A 21 -10.77 -9.95 -17.15
C GLY A 21 -9.76 -9.05 -17.85
N GLU A 22 -10.05 -8.57 -19.07
CA GLU A 22 -9.21 -7.66 -19.83
C GLU A 22 -9.64 -6.21 -19.63
N VAL A 23 -8.68 -5.31 -19.46
CA VAL A 23 -8.90 -3.87 -19.37
C VAL A 23 -9.13 -3.31 -20.77
N VAL A 24 -10.36 -2.88 -21.08
CA VAL A 24 -10.74 -2.38 -22.40
C VAL A 24 -10.69 -0.86 -22.51
N ALA A 25 -10.72 -0.14 -21.41
CA ALA A 25 -10.56 1.32 -21.37
C ALA A 25 -9.99 1.75 -20.00
N SER A 26 -9.30 2.87 -19.98
CA SER A 26 -8.79 3.48 -18.74
C SER A 26 -8.66 4.99 -18.86
N HIS A 27 -8.85 5.68 -17.74
CA HIS A 27 -8.58 7.11 -17.63
C HIS A 27 -8.02 7.44 -16.25
N THR A 28 -7.17 8.46 -16.18
CA THR A 28 -6.61 8.95 -14.90
C THR A 28 -6.76 10.46 -14.84
N GLU A 29 -7.38 10.93 -13.77
CA GLU A 29 -7.53 12.35 -13.43
C GLU A 29 -6.57 12.72 -12.31
N LYS A 30 -5.88 13.87 -12.43
CA LYS A 30 -4.87 14.29 -11.46
C LYS A 30 -5.49 14.90 -10.21
N LEU A 31 -4.86 14.67 -9.08
CA LEU A 31 -5.14 15.33 -7.80
C LEU A 31 -3.90 16.08 -7.30
N THR A 32 -4.12 17.13 -6.52
CA THR A 32 -3.07 17.88 -5.84
C THR A 32 -3.14 17.65 -4.34
N VAL A 33 -1.99 17.72 -3.68
CA VAL A 33 -1.87 17.62 -2.22
C VAL A 33 -1.53 18.99 -1.66
N SER A 34 -2.29 19.44 -0.66
CA SER A 34 -1.98 20.65 0.11
C SER A 34 -0.98 20.32 1.21
N ARG A 35 0.02 21.20 1.40
CA ARG A 35 1.04 21.09 2.45
C ARG A 35 1.16 22.41 3.19
N PRO A 36 0.13 22.80 3.99
CA PRO A 36 0.07 24.12 4.60
C PRO A 36 1.15 24.36 5.66
N HIS A 37 1.71 23.30 6.24
CA HIS A 37 2.79 23.35 7.22
C HIS A 37 3.81 22.22 6.97
N PRO A 38 5.03 22.29 7.54
CA PRO A 38 5.94 21.16 7.55
C PRO A 38 5.27 19.92 8.15
N LEU A 39 5.50 18.75 7.59
CA LEU A 39 4.90 17.45 7.94
C LEU A 39 3.39 17.32 7.68
N TRP A 40 2.68 18.35 7.26
CA TRP A 40 1.25 18.29 6.97
C TRP A 40 1.00 17.86 5.52
N SER A 41 -0.04 17.05 5.34
CA SER A 41 -0.47 16.57 4.03
C SER A 41 -1.98 16.41 4.04
N GLU A 42 -2.68 17.20 3.23
CA GLU A 42 -4.14 17.29 3.23
C GLU A 42 -4.70 17.30 1.83
N GLN A 43 -5.93 16.81 1.69
CA GLN A 43 -6.74 16.94 0.47
C GLN A 43 -8.19 17.27 0.81
N ASP A 44 -8.84 18.07 -0.04
CA ASP A 44 -10.26 18.32 0.03
C ASP A 44 -11.02 17.11 -0.57
N PRO A 45 -11.90 16.41 0.20
CA PRO A 45 -12.67 15.28 -0.28
C PRO A 45 -13.56 15.61 -1.50
N GLU A 46 -14.01 16.85 -1.66
CA GLU A 46 -14.77 17.24 -2.84
C GLU A 46 -13.95 17.13 -4.14
N GLN A 47 -12.62 17.38 -4.07
CA GLN A 47 -11.75 17.19 -5.22
C GLN A 47 -11.65 15.71 -5.63
N TRP A 48 -11.75 14.77 -4.68
CA TRP A 48 -11.81 13.34 -5.00
C TRP A 48 -13.06 13.00 -5.80
N TRP A 49 -14.20 13.57 -5.40
CA TRP A 49 -15.47 13.37 -6.12
C TRP A 49 -15.43 13.98 -7.52
N LEU A 50 -14.97 15.21 -7.65
CA LEU A 50 -14.86 15.89 -8.95
C LEU A 50 -13.92 15.15 -9.91
N ALA A 51 -12.77 14.70 -9.43
CA ALA A 51 -11.84 13.91 -10.23
C ALA A 51 -12.43 12.55 -10.62
N THR A 52 -13.17 11.90 -9.72
CA THR A 52 -13.86 10.64 -10.02
C THR A 52 -14.95 10.84 -11.07
N ASP A 53 -15.78 11.86 -10.93
CA ASP A 53 -16.83 12.19 -11.92
C ASP A 53 -16.23 12.47 -13.30
N THR A 54 -15.14 13.25 -13.34
CA THR A 54 -14.41 13.54 -14.57
C THR A 54 -13.82 12.26 -15.20
N ALA A 55 -13.17 11.43 -14.40
CA ALA A 55 -12.59 10.17 -14.88
C ALA A 55 -13.67 9.22 -15.44
N MET A 56 -14.81 9.10 -14.76
CA MET A 56 -15.92 8.27 -15.22
C MET A 56 -16.55 8.76 -16.51
N LYS A 57 -16.74 10.08 -16.67
CA LYS A 57 -17.23 10.69 -17.93
C LYS A 57 -16.24 10.47 -19.07
N ALA A 58 -14.93 10.62 -18.81
CA ALA A 58 -13.89 10.37 -19.80
C ALA A 58 -13.82 8.90 -20.21
N LEU A 59 -14.01 7.97 -19.26
CA LEU A 59 -14.10 6.53 -19.53
C LEU A 59 -15.31 6.21 -20.41
N GLY A 60 -16.49 6.80 -20.10
CA GLY A 60 -17.72 6.67 -20.88
C GLY A 60 -17.64 7.26 -22.29
N ALA A 61 -16.75 8.24 -22.51
CA ALA A 61 -16.45 8.77 -23.85
C ALA A 61 -15.59 7.82 -24.70
N GLN A 62 -14.77 6.98 -24.07
CA GLN A 62 -13.93 5.97 -24.72
C GLN A 62 -14.69 4.69 -25.04
N HIS A 63 -15.60 4.28 -24.14
CA HIS A 63 -16.34 3.02 -24.25
C HIS A 63 -17.73 3.14 -23.61
N SER A 64 -18.74 2.47 -24.18
CA SER A 64 -20.09 2.42 -23.59
C SER A 64 -20.10 1.77 -22.22
N LEU A 65 -20.72 2.44 -21.25
CA LEU A 65 -20.89 1.93 -19.87
C LEU A 65 -22.25 1.26 -19.64
N ARG A 66 -23.08 1.08 -20.69
CA ARG A 66 -24.46 0.57 -20.56
C ARG A 66 -24.54 -0.88 -20.07
N ASP A 67 -23.47 -1.67 -20.27
CA ASP A 67 -23.43 -3.08 -19.88
C ASP A 67 -22.66 -3.29 -18.55
N VAL A 68 -22.39 -2.23 -17.81
CA VAL A 68 -21.71 -2.32 -16.50
C VAL A 68 -22.67 -2.91 -15.48
N LYS A 69 -22.27 -4.02 -14.86
CA LYS A 69 -23.05 -4.74 -13.82
C LYS A 69 -22.70 -4.25 -12.41
N ALA A 70 -21.43 -4.02 -12.15
CA ALA A 70 -20.93 -3.63 -10.84
C ALA A 70 -19.68 -2.77 -10.95
N LEU A 71 -19.40 -2.02 -9.89
CA LEU A 71 -18.16 -1.25 -9.71
C LEU A 71 -17.59 -1.43 -8.30
N GLY A 72 -16.27 -1.43 -8.21
CA GLY A 72 -15.51 -1.46 -6.97
C GLY A 72 -14.63 -0.22 -6.83
N ILE A 73 -14.33 0.14 -5.59
CA ILE A 73 -13.50 1.30 -5.26
C ILE A 73 -12.32 0.83 -4.42
N ALA A 74 -11.12 1.10 -4.88
CA ALA A 74 -9.90 1.06 -4.10
C ALA A 74 -9.46 2.48 -3.77
N GLY A 75 -8.63 2.66 -2.75
CA GLY A 75 -8.10 3.98 -2.48
C GLY A 75 -6.99 4.03 -1.45
N GLN A 76 -6.32 5.20 -1.42
CA GLN A 76 -5.36 5.52 -0.39
C GLN A 76 -5.97 5.34 0.99
N MET A 77 -5.27 4.64 1.85
CA MET A 77 -5.75 4.29 3.19
C MET A 77 -5.58 5.45 4.18
N HIS A 78 -6.21 5.34 5.33
CA HIS A 78 -5.97 6.12 6.54
C HIS A 78 -6.39 7.59 6.51
N GLY A 79 -6.87 8.12 5.41
CA GLY A 79 -7.35 9.50 5.32
C GLY A 79 -8.55 9.74 6.25
N ALA A 80 -8.46 10.73 7.15
CA ALA A 80 -9.55 11.03 8.07
C ALA A 80 -10.53 12.02 7.43
N THR A 81 -11.65 11.51 6.92
CA THR A 81 -12.74 12.32 6.36
C THR A 81 -13.83 12.50 7.41
N LEU A 82 -13.93 13.69 7.98
CA LEU A 82 -14.81 14.01 9.10
C LEU A 82 -16.08 14.70 8.58
N LEU A 83 -17.25 14.16 8.93
CA LEU A 83 -18.54 14.64 8.48
C LEU A 83 -19.41 15.06 9.65
N ASP A 84 -20.21 16.11 9.45
CA ASP A 84 -21.26 16.53 10.37
C ASP A 84 -22.55 15.68 10.21
N LYS A 85 -23.58 16.00 11.02
CA LYS A 85 -24.90 15.33 10.98
C LYS A 85 -25.61 15.45 9.63
N SER A 86 -25.25 16.43 8.81
CA SER A 86 -25.78 16.62 7.46
C SER A 86 -24.89 15.97 6.39
N LEU A 87 -23.90 15.17 6.82
CA LEU A 87 -22.91 14.51 5.98
C LEU A 87 -22.05 15.50 5.15
N GLN A 88 -21.87 16.72 5.67
CA GLN A 88 -20.98 17.70 5.07
C GLN A 88 -19.57 17.56 5.63
N VAL A 89 -18.57 17.74 4.77
CA VAL A 89 -17.16 17.68 5.15
C VAL A 89 -16.81 18.84 6.07
N LEU A 90 -16.25 18.56 7.23
CA LEU A 90 -15.92 19.57 8.26
C LEU A 90 -14.56 20.23 8.01
N ARG A 91 -13.64 19.53 7.34
CA ARG A 91 -12.29 20.02 7.06
C ARG A 91 -11.62 19.18 5.95
N PRO A 92 -10.52 19.65 5.34
CA PRO A 92 -9.69 18.81 4.47
C PRO A 92 -9.23 17.54 5.20
N ALA A 93 -9.22 16.41 4.50
CA ALA A 93 -8.79 15.14 5.08
C ALA A 93 -7.29 15.12 5.32
N ILE A 94 -6.87 14.69 6.52
CA ILE A 94 -5.46 14.46 6.86
C ILE A 94 -5.04 13.13 6.27
N LEU A 95 -4.02 13.14 5.39
CA LEU A 95 -3.62 11.97 4.60
C LEU A 95 -2.66 11.03 5.32
N TRP A 96 -2.44 9.86 4.73
CA TRP A 96 -1.59 8.79 5.25
C TRP A 96 -0.11 9.18 5.44
N ASN A 97 0.39 10.14 4.67
CA ASN A 97 1.76 10.66 4.70
C ASN A 97 1.91 11.95 5.53
N ASP A 98 0.92 12.25 6.37
CA ASP A 98 0.95 13.34 7.32
C ASP A 98 1.64 12.91 8.62
N GLY A 99 2.48 13.75 9.16
CA GLY A 99 3.29 13.45 10.35
C GLY A 99 2.93 14.25 11.60
N ARG A 100 1.86 15.09 11.57
CA ARG A 100 1.53 16.02 12.65
C ARG A 100 1.16 15.36 13.98
N CYS A 101 0.60 14.14 13.96
CA CYS A 101 0.02 13.46 15.11
C CYS A 101 0.95 12.41 15.76
N ALA A 102 2.27 12.67 15.73
CA ALA A 102 3.24 11.73 16.31
C ALA A 102 3.10 11.59 17.85
N GLU A 103 2.76 12.67 18.55
CA GLU A 103 2.49 12.63 20.00
C GLU A 103 1.24 11.81 20.34
N GLU A 104 0.20 11.93 19.52
CA GLU A 104 -1.07 11.22 19.68
C GLU A 104 -0.91 9.69 19.55
N CYS A 105 0.10 9.23 18.81
CA CYS A 105 0.41 7.81 18.74
C CYS A 105 0.77 7.23 20.12
N GLN A 106 1.66 7.89 20.84
CA GLN A 106 2.05 7.46 22.19
C GLN A 106 0.88 7.59 23.16
N LEU A 107 0.11 8.67 23.09
CA LEU A 107 -1.07 8.86 23.93
C LEU A 107 -2.11 7.75 23.76
N LEU A 108 -2.32 7.26 22.53
CA LEU A 108 -3.26 6.15 22.25
C LEU A 108 -2.73 4.82 22.80
N GLU A 109 -1.43 4.52 22.63
CA GLU A 109 -0.84 3.31 23.22
C GLU A 109 -0.85 3.33 24.74
N ASP A 110 -0.67 4.50 25.36
CA ASP A 110 -0.77 4.66 26.81
C ASP A 110 -2.21 4.51 27.32
N LYS A 111 -3.21 5.03 26.56
CA LYS A 111 -4.64 4.88 26.90
C LYS A 111 -5.12 3.44 26.77
N VAL A 112 -4.66 2.72 25.73
CA VAL A 112 -5.07 1.33 25.45
C VAL A 112 -3.84 0.45 25.35
N SER A 113 -3.45 -0.17 26.45
CA SER A 113 -2.27 -1.03 26.52
C SER A 113 -2.36 -2.28 25.62
N ALA A 114 -3.59 -2.69 25.26
CA ALA A 114 -3.86 -3.80 24.35
C ALA A 114 -3.94 -3.36 22.87
N SER A 115 -3.67 -2.08 22.55
CA SER A 115 -3.85 -1.53 21.21
C SER A 115 -3.14 -2.35 20.13
N ARG A 116 -1.90 -2.79 20.38
CA ARG A 116 -1.12 -3.59 19.43
C ARG A 116 -1.68 -5.00 19.21
N GLN A 117 -2.30 -5.60 20.25
CA GLN A 117 -2.96 -6.91 20.15
C GLN A 117 -4.27 -6.80 19.37
N ILE A 118 -5.05 -5.74 19.62
CA ILE A 118 -6.34 -5.49 18.97
C ILE A 118 -6.11 -5.18 17.49
N THR A 119 -5.23 -4.25 17.19
CA THR A 119 -5.04 -3.73 15.81
C THR A 119 -4.01 -4.51 15.02
N GLY A 120 -3.15 -5.30 15.67
CA GLY A 120 -2.02 -5.97 15.04
C GLY A 120 -0.88 -5.04 14.63
N ASN A 121 -0.92 -3.77 14.99
CA ASN A 121 -0.02 -2.73 14.50
C ASN A 121 0.56 -1.87 15.64
N LEU A 122 1.75 -1.36 15.40
CA LEU A 122 2.31 -0.24 16.15
C LEU A 122 1.59 1.05 15.73
N MET A 123 1.22 1.90 16.68
CA MET A 123 0.61 3.18 16.38
C MET A 123 1.58 4.09 15.62
N MET A 124 1.15 4.62 14.48
CA MET A 124 1.96 5.49 13.62
C MET A 124 1.16 6.72 13.15
N PRO A 125 1.80 7.87 12.90
CA PRO A 125 1.10 9.10 12.47
C PRO A 125 0.31 8.94 11.17
N GLY A 126 0.70 8.01 10.32
CA GLY A 126 -0.01 7.71 9.07
C GLY A 126 -1.41 7.13 9.27
N PHE A 127 -1.72 6.51 10.40
CA PHE A 127 -3.02 5.88 10.67
C PHE A 127 -4.12 6.87 11.08
N THR A 128 -5.38 6.46 11.04
CA THR A 128 -6.53 7.34 11.19
C THR A 128 -6.76 7.79 12.64
N ALA A 129 -6.70 6.88 13.61
CA ALA A 129 -7.00 7.18 15.01
C ALA A 129 -6.12 8.29 15.61
N PRO A 130 -4.79 8.31 15.41
CA PRO A 130 -3.96 9.41 15.89
C PRO A 130 -4.35 10.77 15.31
N LYS A 131 -4.77 10.83 14.04
CA LYS A 131 -5.21 12.06 13.38
C LYS A 131 -6.47 12.62 14.02
N LEU A 132 -7.43 11.73 14.35
CA LEU A 132 -8.65 12.17 15.02
C LEU A 132 -8.38 12.67 16.43
N LEU A 133 -7.51 12.00 17.19
CA LEU A 133 -7.09 12.49 18.50
C LEU A 133 -6.39 13.84 18.40
N TRP A 134 -5.60 14.07 17.35
CA TRP A 134 -4.99 15.37 17.07
C TRP A 134 -6.08 16.43 16.81
N VAL A 135 -7.09 16.15 15.98
CA VAL A 135 -8.21 17.08 15.73
C VAL A 135 -8.96 17.39 17.03
N GLN A 136 -9.19 16.39 17.88
CA GLN A 136 -9.83 16.60 19.19
C GLN A 136 -9.04 17.59 20.05
N ARG A 137 -7.70 17.47 20.09
CA ARG A 137 -6.83 18.29 20.94
C ARG A 137 -6.57 19.69 20.39
N HIS A 138 -6.49 19.82 19.07
CA HIS A 138 -6.04 21.07 18.42
C HIS A 138 -7.15 21.82 17.66
N GLU A 139 -8.23 21.12 17.27
CA GLU A 139 -9.37 21.66 16.54
C GLU A 139 -10.70 21.27 17.21
N ALA A 140 -10.82 21.52 18.52
CA ALA A 140 -11.97 21.09 19.33
C ALA A 140 -13.33 21.54 18.76
N ALA A 141 -13.39 22.71 18.12
CA ALA A 141 -14.60 23.21 17.47
C ALA A 141 -15.03 22.34 16.25
N VAL A 142 -14.06 21.78 15.52
CA VAL A 142 -14.30 20.83 14.44
C VAL A 142 -14.72 19.48 15.04
N PHE A 143 -13.97 18.98 16.02
CA PHE A 143 -14.26 17.70 16.65
C PHE A 143 -15.67 17.62 17.24
N SER A 144 -16.14 18.69 17.87
CA SER A 144 -17.48 18.75 18.47
C SER A 144 -18.63 18.61 17.47
N GLN A 145 -18.36 18.76 16.18
CA GLN A 145 -19.34 18.63 15.10
C GLN A 145 -19.26 17.28 14.38
N VAL A 146 -18.25 16.46 14.69
CA VAL A 146 -18.05 15.16 14.04
C VAL A 146 -19.23 14.23 14.40
N ASP A 147 -19.94 13.77 13.38
CA ASP A 147 -20.99 12.75 13.49
C ASP A 147 -20.56 11.44 12.85
N LYS A 148 -19.84 11.49 11.71
CA LYS A 148 -19.34 10.32 10.99
C LYS A 148 -17.87 10.50 10.64
N VAL A 149 -17.14 9.37 10.64
CA VAL A 149 -15.75 9.29 10.19
C VAL A 149 -15.68 8.28 9.06
N LEU A 150 -15.21 8.71 7.90
CA LEU A 150 -15.05 7.86 6.71
C LEU A 150 -13.59 7.86 6.25
N LEU A 151 -13.23 6.79 5.52
CA LEU A 151 -12.01 6.74 4.74
C LEU A 151 -12.21 7.36 3.35
N PRO A 152 -11.15 7.71 2.61
CA PRO A 152 -11.30 8.42 1.33
C PRO A 152 -12.21 7.72 0.32
N LYS A 153 -12.02 6.40 0.10
CA LYS A 153 -12.88 5.64 -0.83
C LYS A 153 -14.32 5.48 -0.33
N ASP A 154 -14.52 5.47 1.00
CA ASP A 154 -15.85 5.36 1.61
C ASP A 154 -16.63 6.66 1.45
N TYR A 155 -15.94 7.82 1.44
CA TYR A 155 -16.57 9.08 1.05
C TYR A 155 -17.01 9.08 -0.42
N LEU A 156 -16.22 8.52 -1.34
CA LEU A 156 -16.67 8.35 -2.74
C LEU A 156 -17.91 7.44 -2.81
N ARG A 157 -17.93 6.34 -2.05
CA ARG A 157 -19.09 5.45 -1.96
C ARG A 157 -20.34 6.19 -1.49
N LEU A 158 -20.21 6.97 -0.41
CA LEU A 158 -21.30 7.81 0.09
C LEU A 158 -21.85 8.74 -1.01
N ARG A 159 -20.98 9.37 -1.78
CA ARG A 159 -21.36 10.25 -2.91
C ARG A 159 -22.09 9.48 -4.02
N MET A 160 -21.66 8.26 -4.30
CA MET A 160 -22.22 7.39 -5.35
C MET A 160 -23.56 6.77 -4.95
N THR A 161 -23.68 6.30 -3.70
CA THR A 161 -24.78 5.42 -3.28
C THR A 161 -25.67 6.03 -2.20
N GLY A 162 -25.13 6.91 -1.36
CA GLY A 162 -25.79 7.37 -0.14
C GLY A 162 -25.52 6.48 1.08
N GLU A 163 -24.83 5.37 0.92
CA GLU A 163 -24.58 4.40 1.98
C GLU A 163 -23.30 4.71 2.77
N LEU A 164 -23.38 4.54 4.09
CA LEU A 164 -22.25 4.63 5.01
C LEU A 164 -21.66 3.22 5.21
N ALA A 165 -20.70 2.85 4.38
CA ALA A 165 -20.09 1.54 4.38
C ALA A 165 -18.57 1.63 4.20
N SER A 166 -17.83 0.70 4.80
CA SER A 166 -16.41 0.48 4.64
C SER A 166 -16.11 -0.99 4.42
N ASP A 167 -14.92 -1.31 3.89
CA ASP A 167 -14.47 -2.69 3.81
C ASP A 167 -13.45 -3.02 4.90
N MET A 168 -13.31 -4.33 5.19
CA MET A 168 -12.44 -4.84 6.25
C MET A 168 -10.97 -4.44 6.06
N SER A 169 -10.46 -4.44 4.81
CA SER A 169 -9.05 -4.19 4.55
C SER A 169 -8.63 -2.75 4.82
N ASP A 170 -9.46 -1.80 4.44
CA ASP A 170 -9.22 -0.38 4.68
C ASP A 170 -9.54 0.00 6.14
N ALA A 171 -10.64 -0.52 6.70
CA ALA A 171 -11.02 -0.32 8.08
C ALA A 171 -9.92 -0.80 9.06
N ALA A 172 -9.19 -1.87 8.73
CA ALA A 172 -8.05 -2.35 9.53
C ALA A 172 -6.97 -1.27 9.73
N GLY A 173 -6.77 -0.39 8.76
CA GLY A 173 -5.81 0.71 8.83
C GLY A 173 -6.27 1.92 9.64
N THR A 174 -7.49 1.92 10.18
CA THR A 174 -7.99 3.02 11.02
C THR A 174 -7.40 3.02 12.42
N MET A 175 -6.93 1.89 12.91
CA MET A 175 -6.59 1.59 14.31
C MET A 175 -7.81 1.54 15.24
N TRP A 176 -9.02 1.40 14.70
CA TRP A 176 -10.26 1.16 15.46
C TRP A 176 -10.83 -0.23 15.23
N LEU A 177 -10.32 -0.98 14.25
CA LEU A 177 -10.75 -2.36 14.01
C LEU A 177 -10.00 -3.34 14.92
N ASP A 178 -10.72 -4.27 15.54
CA ASP A 178 -10.15 -5.53 16.01
C ASP A 178 -9.91 -6.42 14.78
N VAL A 179 -8.66 -6.46 14.34
CA VAL A 179 -8.28 -7.08 13.07
C VAL A 179 -8.50 -8.60 13.10
N ALA A 180 -8.30 -9.23 14.24
CA ALA A 180 -8.55 -10.66 14.40
C ALA A 180 -10.04 -10.99 14.31
N ARG A 181 -10.90 -10.17 14.92
CA ARG A 181 -12.36 -10.34 14.97
C ARG A 181 -13.07 -9.80 13.74
N ARG A 182 -12.40 -8.96 12.94
CA ARG A 182 -12.97 -8.27 11.79
C ARG A 182 -14.19 -7.43 12.16
N ASP A 183 -14.09 -6.70 13.29
CA ASP A 183 -15.17 -5.84 13.81
C ASP A 183 -14.57 -4.61 14.50
N TRP A 184 -15.37 -3.55 14.63
CA TRP A 184 -14.96 -2.35 15.36
C TRP A 184 -14.65 -2.68 16.83
N SER A 185 -13.56 -2.13 17.35
CA SER A 185 -13.19 -2.22 18.76
C SER A 185 -13.77 -1.06 19.55
N ASP A 186 -14.69 -1.34 20.44
CA ASP A 186 -15.29 -0.31 21.31
C ASP A 186 -14.23 0.36 22.20
N GLU A 187 -13.21 -0.39 22.63
CA GLU A 187 -12.11 0.13 23.45
C GLU A 187 -11.25 1.13 22.65
N MET A 188 -10.88 0.81 21.40
CA MET A 188 -10.11 1.70 20.56
C MET A 188 -10.90 2.94 20.12
N LEU A 189 -12.22 2.79 19.87
CA LEU A 189 -13.11 3.92 19.57
C LEU A 189 -13.24 4.86 20.77
N ALA A 190 -13.49 4.32 21.96
CA ALA A 190 -13.62 5.10 23.19
C ALA A 190 -12.33 5.89 23.53
N ALA A 191 -11.15 5.37 23.18
CA ALA A 191 -9.89 6.10 23.36
C ALA A 191 -9.81 7.41 22.57
N CYS A 192 -10.62 7.54 21.51
CA CYS A 192 -10.76 8.75 20.69
C CYS A 192 -12.11 9.48 20.95
N ASP A 193 -12.80 9.18 22.04
CA ASP A 193 -14.15 9.69 22.37
C ASP A 193 -15.19 9.46 21.24
N LEU A 194 -15.07 8.32 20.55
CA LEU A 194 -16.00 7.84 19.54
C LEU A 194 -16.81 6.64 20.04
N SER A 195 -17.91 6.36 19.36
CA SER A 195 -18.67 5.12 19.46
C SER A 195 -18.91 4.53 18.06
N ARG A 196 -19.48 3.33 18.02
CA ARG A 196 -19.87 2.68 16.75
C ARG A 196 -20.82 3.53 15.90
N ASP A 197 -21.57 4.42 16.52
CA ASP A 197 -22.49 5.32 15.77
C ASP A 197 -21.76 6.26 14.82
N ALA A 198 -20.49 6.59 15.10
CA ALA A 198 -19.66 7.40 14.23
C ALA A 198 -19.06 6.62 13.05
N MET A 199 -19.12 5.29 13.09
CA MET A 199 -18.45 4.43 12.13
C MET A 199 -19.40 3.91 11.06
N PRO A 200 -18.91 3.69 9.82
CA PRO A 200 -19.66 3.02 8.76
C PRO A 200 -19.88 1.54 9.07
N ALA A 201 -20.89 0.92 8.44
CA ALA A 201 -21.07 -0.53 8.45
C ALA A 201 -19.90 -1.23 7.73
N LEU A 202 -19.48 -2.39 8.24
CA LEU A 202 -18.37 -3.17 7.72
C LEU A 202 -18.84 -4.24 6.73
N PHE A 203 -18.12 -4.39 5.63
CA PHE A 203 -18.38 -5.36 4.56
C PHE A 203 -17.08 -6.04 4.14
N GLU A 204 -17.18 -7.21 3.50
CA GLU A 204 -16.08 -7.77 2.77
C GLU A 204 -15.88 -7.03 1.42
N GLY A 205 -14.69 -7.12 0.84
CA GLY A 205 -14.38 -6.34 -0.37
C GLY A 205 -15.27 -6.64 -1.58
N SER A 206 -15.79 -7.87 -1.68
CA SER A 206 -16.71 -8.30 -2.74
C SER A 206 -18.19 -8.22 -2.35
N ASP A 207 -18.54 -7.81 -1.13
CA ASP A 207 -19.96 -7.65 -0.75
C ASP A 207 -20.57 -6.42 -1.40
N VAL A 208 -21.84 -6.54 -1.79
CA VAL A 208 -22.60 -5.41 -2.32
C VAL A 208 -22.96 -4.46 -1.18
N THR A 209 -22.53 -3.22 -1.28
CA THR A 209 -22.77 -2.16 -0.28
C THR A 209 -23.89 -1.19 -0.67
N GLY A 210 -24.37 -1.26 -1.91
CA GLY A 210 -25.45 -0.42 -2.43
C GLY A 210 -25.48 -0.40 -3.95
N GLN A 211 -26.28 0.51 -4.48
CA GLN A 211 -26.36 0.79 -5.93
C GLN A 211 -26.06 2.25 -6.20
N LEU A 212 -25.61 2.55 -7.41
CA LEU A 212 -25.50 3.94 -7.85
C LEU A 212 -26.83 4.66 -7.73
N ARG A 213 -26.78 5.86 -7.18
CA ARG A 213 -27.93 6.77 -7.19
C ARG A 213 -28.38 7.06 -8.62
N PRO A 214 -29.68 7.23 -8.89
CA PRO A 214 -30.19 7.49 -10.24
C PRO A 214 -29.51 8.68 -10.93
N GLU A 215 -29.24 9.76 -10.19
CA GLU A 215 -28.59 10.97 -10.70
C GLU A 215 -27.15 10.72 -11.10
N VAL A 216 -26.40 9.89 -10.37
CA VAL A 216 -25.02 9.50 -10.69
C VAL A 216 -25.01 8.58 -11.91
N ALA A 217 -25.87 7.57 -11.93
CA ALA A 217 -26.01 6.65 -13.06
C ALA A 217 -26.35 7.39 -14.36
N GLN A 218 -27.28 8.36 -14.28
CA GLN A 218 -27.64 9.22 -15.41
C GLN A 218 -26.47 10.08 -15.87
N ALA A 219 -25.73 10.71 -14.93
CA ALA A 219 -24.58 11.57 -15.25
C ALA A 219 -23.47 10.83 -15.98
N TRP A 220 -23.30 9.53 -15.69
CA TRP A 220 -22.31 8.65 -16.31
C TRP A 220 -22.84 7.83 -17.48
N ASN A 221 -24.12 8.02 -17.85
CA ASN A 221 -24.81 7.30 -18.93
C ASN A 221 -24.66 5.77 -18.79
N MET A 222 -24.90 5.26 -17.58
CA MET A 222 -24.82 3.85 -17.23
C MET A 222 -26.05 3.40 -16.40
N PRO A 223 -26.30 2.07 -16.25
CA PRO A 223 -27.36 1.59 -15.38
C PRO A 223 -27.05 1.89 -13.92
N PRO A 224 -28.04 1.79 -13.00
CA PRO A 224 -27.81 1.82 -11.56
C PRO A 224 -27.06 0.53 -11.15
N ALA A 225 -25.75 0.48 -11.44
CA ALA A 225 -24.87 -0.65 -11.17
C ALA A 225 -24.67 -0.86 -9.67
N LEU A 226 -24.36 -2.11 -9.28
CA LEU A 226 -23.99 -2.45 -7.91
C LEU A 226 -22.66 -1.81 -7.54
N VAL A 227 -22.52 -1.39 -6.29
CA VAL A 227 -21.25 -0.89 -5.72
C VAL A 227 -20.82 -1.84 -4.61
N VAL A 228 -19.57 -2.33 -4.68
CA VAL A 228 -19.05 -3.31 -3.73
C VAL A 228 -18.12 -2.67 -2.69
N GLY A 229 -17.77 -3.42 -1.66
CA GLY A 229 -16.89 -3.00 -0.56
C GLY A 229 -15.55 -2.44 -1.03
N GLY A 230 -14.95 -3.04 -2.03
CA GLY A 230 -13.65 -2.60 -2.54
C GLY A 230 -12.51 -2.95 -1.59
N GLY A 231 -11.50 -2.09 -1.50
CA GLY A 231 -10.36 -2.35 -0.61
C GLY A 231 -9.41 -1.18 -0.45
N GLY A 232 -8.61 -1.20 0.60
CA GLY A 232 -7.42 -0.37 0.67
C GLY A 232 -6.51 -0.67 -0.53
N ASP A 233 -5.74 0.32 -0.97
CA ASP A 233 -4.95 0.27 -2.21
C ASP A 233 -4.06 -0.99 -2.31
N ASN A 234 -3.35 -1.34 -1.24
CA ASN A 234 -2.46 -2.51 -1.24
C ASN A 234 -3.24 -3.84 -1.33
N ALA A 235 -4.34 -3.98 -0.57
CA ALA A 235 -5.16 -5.18 -0.60
C ALA A 235 -5.88 -5.35 -1.95
N ALA A 236 -6.42 -4.27 -2.50
CA ALA A 236 -7.00 -4.26 -3.83
C ALA A 236 -5.94 -4.55 -4.90
N GLY A 237 -4.75 -3.95 -4.80
CA GLY A 237 -3.63 -4.25 -5.68
C GLY A 237 -3.24 -5.73 -5.67
N ALA A 238 -3.23 -6.35 -4.50
CA ALA A 238 -3.00 -7.78 -4.33
C ALA A 238 -4.06 -8.63 -5.05
N VAL A 239 -5.34 -8.31 -4.90
CA VAL A 239 -6.44 -8.95 -5.67
C VAL A 239 -6.23 -8.77 -7.17
N GLY A 240 -5.81 -7.57 -7.60
CA GLY A 240 -5.53 -7.23 -8.99
C GLY A 240 -4.43 -8.09 -9.63
N VAL A 241 -3.47 -8.57 -8.86
CA VAL A 241 -2.41 -9.47 -9.36
C VAL A 241 -2.65 -10.94 -9.00
N GLY A 242 -3.81 -11.26 -8.44
CA GLY A 242 -4.23 -12.64 -8.15
C GLY A 242 -3.68 -13.21 -6.85
N MET A 243 -3.33 -12.35 -5.88
CA MET A 243 -2.93 -12.78 -4.53
C MET A 243 -4.19 -13.00 -3.68
N ALA A 244 -4.69 -14.22 -3.65
CA ALA A 244 -5.95 -14.58 -2.98
C ALA A 244 -5.76 -15.64 -1.88
N ASP A 245 -4.78 -16.52 -2.03
CA ASP A 245 -4.59 -17.67 -1.17
C ASP A 245 -3.46 -17.46 -0.17
N ALA A 246 -3.61 -18.07 1.01
CA ALA A 246 -2.59 -18.05 2.05
C ALA A 246 -1.23 -18.58 1.53
N GLY A 247 -0.16 -17.88 1.87
CA GLY A 247 1.19 -18.17 1.41
C GLY A 247 1.56 -17.51 0.07
N GLN A 248 0.60 -16.96 -0.69
CA GLN A 248 0.93 -16.13 -1.84
C GLN A 248 1.49 -14.78 -1.39
N SER A 249 2.43 -14.26 -2.15
CA SER A 249 3.09 -13.00 -1.81
C SER A 249 3.52 -12.22 -3.04
N MET A 250 3.63 -10.92 -2.87
CA MET A 250 4.13 -10.01 -3.89
C MET A 250 5.13 -9.00 -3.32
N LEU A 251 6.06 -8.58 -4.16
CA LEU A 251 6.98 -7.47 -3.92
C LEU A 251 6.71 -6.38 -4.95
N SER A 252 6.27 -5.23 -4.48
CA SER A 252 6.10 -4.03 -5.29
C SER A 252 7.34 -3.16 -5.18
N LEU A 253 8.03 -2.95 -6.31
CA LEU A 253 9.22 -2.10 -6.43
C LEU A 253 8.85 -0.77 -7.10
N GLY A 254 8.37 0.15 -6.29
CA GLY A 254 8.12 1.54 -6.66
C GLY A 254 9.16 2.49 -6.06
N THR A 255 8.80 3.76 -5.89
CA THR A 255 9.57 4.74 -5.10
C THR A 255 9.93 4.15 -3.74
N SER A 256 8.94 3.58 -3.05
CA SER A 256 9.06 2.71 -1.88
C SER A 256 9.00 1.24 -2.29
N GLY A 257 9.37 0.32 -1.38
CA GLY A 257 9.25 -1.12 -1.55
C GLY A 257 8.20 -1.68 -0.59
N VAL A 258 7.26 -2.47 -1.10
CA VAL A 258 6.24 -3.11 -0.27
C VAL A 258 6.26 -4.61 -0.53
N TYR A 259 6.57 -5.38 0.51
CA TYR A 259 6.37 -6.82 0.50
C TYR A 259 5.05 -7.14 1.18
N PHE A 260 4.17 -7.82 0.47
CA PHE A 260 2.83 -8.20 0.90
C PHE A 260 2.71 -9.72 0.90
N ALA A 261 2.18 -10.30 1.96
CA ALA A 261 2.01 -11.74 2.08
C ALA A 261 0.66 -12.10 2.69
N VAL A 262 -0.11 -12.96 2.00
CA VAL A 262 -1.45 -13.40 2.44
C VAL A 262 -1.33 -14.47 3.52
N SER A 263 -2.13 -14.36 4.58
CA SER A 263 -2.25 -15.35 5.64
C SER A 263 -3.68 -15.87 5.78
N GLU A 264 -3.81 -17.10 6.26
CA GLU A 264 -5.09 -17.77 6.51
C GLU A 264 -5.78 -17.25 7.77
N GLY A 265 -4.99 -16.72 8.73
CA GLY A 265 -5.45 -16.16 9.99
C GLY A 265 -4.74 -14.88 10.33
N PHE A 266 -5.20 -14.24 11.39
CA PHE A 266 -4.57 -13.05 11.93
C PHE A 266 -3.17 -13.38 12.47
N LEU A 267 -2.17 -12.70 11.94
CA LEU A 267 -0.78 -12.72 12.39
C LEU A 267 -0.32 -11.29 12.59
N SER A 268 0.58 -11.03 13.55
CA SER A 268 1.12 -9.70 13.79
C SER A 268 2.53 -9.73 14.35
N LYS A 269 3.29 -8.67 14.10
CA LYS A 269 4.63 -8.43 14.67
C LYS A 269 4.87 -6.91 14.77
N PRO A 270 4.09 -6.20 15.60
CA PRO A 270 4.13 -4.74 15.67
C PRO A 270 5.49 -4.20 16.13
N GLU A 271 6.25 -4.92 16.95
CA GLU A 271 7.59 -4.53 17.41
C GLU A 271 8.62 -4.39 16.28
N SER A 272 8.36 -5.03 15.13
CA SER A 272 9.18 -4.90 13.91
C SER A 272 8.54 -3.99 12.86
N ALA A 273 7.53 -3.20 13.25
CA ALA A 273 6.77 -2.33 12.35
C ALA A 273 6.19 -3.06 11.12
N VAL A 274 5.86 -4.33 11.27
CA VAL A 274 5.11 -5.10 10.28
C VAL A 274 3.65 -4.66 10.35
N HIS A 275 3.06 -4.31 9.22
CA HIS A 275 1.63 -4.04 9.15
C HIS A 275 0.85 -5.34 9.04
N SER A 276 -0.22 -5.44 9.82
CA SER A 276 -1.16 -6.56 9.83
C SER A 276 -2.58 -6.05 9.61
N PHE A 277 -3.22 -6.48 8.52
CA PHE A 277 -4.55 -6.03 8.13
C PHE A 277 -5.41 -7.19 7.66
N CYS A 278 -6.73 -6.99 7.64
CA CYS A 278 -7.61 -7.84 6.88
C CYS A 278 -7.29 -7.71 5.39
N HIS A 279 -7.40 -8.80 4.65
CA HIS A 279 -7.37 -8.76 3.19
C HIS A 279 -8.72 -8.27 2.65
N ALA A 280 -8.76 -7.79 1.41
CA ALA A 280 -10.02 -7.43 0.73
C ALA A 280 -10.89 -8.65 0.36
N LEU A 281 -10.37 -9.86 0.55
CA LEU A 281 -11.10 -11.12 0.36
C LEU A 281 -11.56 -11.70 1.70
N PRO A 282 -12.77 -12.32 1.76
CA PRO A 282 -13.33 -12.89 2.98
C PRO A 282 -12.41 -13.93 3.62
N GLY A 283 -12.31 -13.91 4.96
CA GLY A 283 -11.57 -14.90 5.72
C GLY A 283 -10.07 -14.95 5.44
N ARG A 284 -9.49 -13.86 4.92
CA ARG A 284 -8.06 -13.71 4.67
C ARG A 284 -7.52 -12.46 5.36
N TRP A 285 -6.27 -12.52 5.74
CA TRP A 285 -5.47 -11.42 6.28
C TRP A 285 -4.19 -11.26 5.46
N HIS A 286 -3.45 -10.21 5.72
CA HIS A 286 -2.14 -10.05 5.13
C HIS A 286 -1.18 -9.32 6.07
N LEU A 287 0.08 -9.60 5.88
CA LEU A 287 1.19 -8.85 6.47
C LEU A 287 1.89 -8.04 5.40
N MET A 288 2.38 -6.86 5.79
CA MET A 288 3.24 -6.06 4.92
C MET A 288 4.49 -5.61 5.66
N SER A 289 5.65 -5.69 4.97
CA SER A 289 6.80 -4.87 5.29
C SER A 289 6.87 -3.70 4.30
N VAL A 290 7.18 -2.53 4.83
CA VAL A 290 7.26 -1.29 4.03
C VAL A 290 8.65 -0.69 4.18
N MET A 291 9.34 -0.57 3.06
CA MET A 291 10.61 0.12 2.90
C MET A 291 10.36 1.50 2.27
N LEU A 292 10.83 2.57 2.90
CA LEU A 292 10.49 3.94 2.48
C LEU A 292 11.23 4.40 1.23
N SER A 293 12.44 3.90 0.98
CA SER A 293 13.28 4.28 -0.15
C SER A 293 13.79 3.04 -0.88
N ALA A 294 13.11 2.61 -1.94
CA ALA A 294 13.47 1.44 -2.75
C ALA A 294 14.00 1.86 -4.14
N ALA A 295 13.18 1.81 -5.19
CA ALA A 295 13.65 2.23 -6.53
C ALA A 295 14.00 3.72 -6.61
N SER A 296 13.49 4.56 -5.71
CA SER A 296 13.93 5.97 -5.59
C SER A 296 15.43 6.12 -5.28
N CYS A 297 16.04 5.13 -4.62
CA CYS A 297 17.48 5.12 -4.39
C CYS A 297 18.27 5.05 -5.70
N LEU A 298 17.73 4.42 -6.74
CA LEU A 298 18.38 4.30 -8.04
C LEU A 298 18.43 5.64 -8.76
N ASP A 299 17.33 6.39 -8.77
CA ASP A 299 17.29 7.74 -9.36
C ASP A 299 18.22 8.70 -8.61
N TRP A 300 18.22 8.61 -7.28
CA TRP A 300 19.11 9.39 -6.43
C TRP A 300 20.58 9.06 -6.69
N ALA A 301 20.92 7.76 -6.75
CA ALA A 301 22.28 7.31 -6.98
C ALA A 301 22.77 7.66 -8.40
N ALA A 302 21.93 7.58 -9.43
CA ALA A 302 22.28 8.00 -10.77
C ALA A 302 22.70 9.47 -10.80
N LYS A 303 21.94 10.35 -10.12
CA LYS A 303 22.30 11.77 -9.98
C LYS A 303 23.60 11.97 -9.18
N LEU A 304 23.75 11.26 -8.08
CA LEU A 304 24.93 11.35 -7.21
C LEU A 304 26.21 10.94 -7.95
N THR A 305 26.16 9.89 -8.76
CA THR A 305 27.29 9.33 -9.49
C THR A 305 27.51 9.97 -10.86
N GLY A 306 26.68 10.94 -11.24
CA GLY A 306 26.75 11.61 -12.56
C GLY A 306 26.33 10.73 -13.73
N LEU A 307 25.65 9.61 -13.49
CA LEU A 307 25.11 8.73 -14.51
C LEU A 307 23.78 9.28 -15.06
N ALA A 308 23.58 9.16 -16.37
CA ALA A 308 22.51 9.86 -17.08
C ALA A 308 21.09 9.36 -16.72
N SER A 309 20.94 8.14 -16.22
CA SER A 309 19.64 7.51 -15.98
C SER A 309 19.77 6.24 -15.12
N VAL A 310 18.64 5.73 -14.62
CA VAL A 310 18.58 4.42 -13.94
C VAL A 310 19.08 3.27 -14.83
N PRO A 311 18.71 3.16 -16.11
CA PRO A 311 19.33 2.15 -16.99
C PRO A 311 20.87 2.26 -17.08
N ALA A 312 21.42 3.48 -17.13
CA ALA A 312 22.87 3.68 -17.12
C ALA A 312 23.51 3.27 -15.77
N LEU A 313 22.83 3.54 -14.64
CA LEU A 313 23.25 3.08 -13.32
C LEU A 313 23.30 1.54 -13.25
N ILE A 314 22.29 0.86 -13.74
CA ILE A 314 22.22 -0.61 -13.75
C ILE A 314 23.30 -1.19 -14.66
N ALA A 315 23.56 -0.59 -15.82
CA ALA A 315 24.63 -1.00 -16.73
C ALA A 315 26.00 -0.81 -16.09
N ALA A 316 26.24 0.29 -15.38
CA ALA A 316 27.47 0.51 -14.64
C ALA A 316 27.66 -0.53 -13.53
N ALA A 317 26.62 -0.82 -12.75
CA ALA A 317 26.66 -1.83 -11.68
C ALA A 317 27.08 -3.22 -12.18
N GLN A 318 26.75 -3.58 -13.43
CA GLN A 318 27.16 -4.85 -14.05
C GLN A 318 28.67 -4.91 -14.36
N THR A 319 29.34 -3.77 -14.44
CA THR A 319 30.77 -3.66 -14.74
C THR A 319 31.62 -3.42 -13.50
N ALA A 320 31.02 -3.39 -12.31
CA ALA A 320 31.74 -3.17 -11.06
C ALA A 320 32.80 -4.26 -10.82
N ASP A 321 34.00 -3.83 -10.41
CA ASP A 321 35.10 -4.70 -10.15
C ASP A 321 34.93 -5.39 -8.78
N GLU A 322 34.77 -6.72 -8.78
CA GLU A 322 34.66 -7.50 -7.55
C GLU A 322 35.97 -7.51 -6.72
N SER A 323 37.09 -7.25 -7.33
CA SER A 323 38.40 -7.20 -6.64
C SER A 323 38.64 -5.92 -5.84
N ALA A 324 37.85 -4.87 -6.10
CA ALA A 324 37.89 -3.60 -5.35
C ALA A 324 37.43 -3.73 -3.89
N GLY A 325 36.81 -4.86 -3.56
CA GLY A 325 36.23 -5.13 -2.24
C GLY A 325 34.77 -4.63 -2.13
N PRO A 326 34.07 -5.04 -1.06
CA PRO A 326 32.67 -4.72 -0.89
C PRO A 326 32.46 -3.30 -0.39
N VAL A 327 31.43 -2.64 -0.94
CA VAL A 327 30.83 -1.41 -0.42
C VAL A 327 29.42 -1.70 -0.02
N TRP A 328 29.02 -1.31 1.18
CA TRP A 328 27.62 -1.40 1.65
C TRP A 328 26.92 -0.08 1.55
N PHE A 329 25.66 -0.12 1.18
CA PHE A 329 24.77 1.05 1.18
C PHE A 329 23.58 0.79 2.09
N LEU A 330 23.38 1.63 3.12
CA LEU A 330 22.15 1.70 3.90
C LEU A 330 21.16 2.60 3.15
N PRO A 331 20.03 2.09 2.64
CA PRO A 331 19.15 2.85 1.75
C PRO A 331 18.14 3.77 2.46
N TYR A 332 18.39 4.15 3.71
CA TYR A 332 17.44 4.82 4.59
C TYR A 332 17.38 6.34 4.38
N LEU A 333 17.24 6.77 3.11
CA LEU A 333 17.27 8.19 2.71
C LEU A 333 16.11 9.02 3.28
N SER A 334 14.99 8.36 3.63
CA SER A 334 13.78 9.00 4.18
C SER A 334 13.41 8.45 5.56
N GLY A 335 14.39 7.97 6.33
CA GLY A 335 14.12 7.12 7.48
C GLY A 335 13.79 5.70 7.04
N GLU A 336 13.40 4.83 7.99
CA GLU A 336 12.95 3.49 7.64
C GLU A 336 11.83 3.01 8.56
N ARG A 337 10.87 2.27 7.97
CA ARG A 337 9.75 1.67 8.69
C ARG A 337 10.10 0.23 9.09
N THR A 338 9.88 -0.74 8.25
CA THR A 338 10.13 -2.16 8.57
C THR A 338 11.58 -2.54 8.23
N PRO A 339 12.34 -3.18 9.14
CA PRO A 339 11.94 -3.65 10.48
C PRO A 339 12.30 -2.67 11.61
N HIS A 340 12.76 -1.48 11.31
CA HIS A 340 13.48 -0.60 12.26
C HIS A 340 12.58 0.40 13.00
N ASN A 341 11.46 0.82 12.38
CA ASN A 341 10.63 1.94 12.85
C ASN A 341 11.49 3.15 13.31
N ASN A 342 12.44 3.54 12.47
CA ASN A 342 13.36 4.63 12.76
C ASN A 342 13.24 5.76 11.74
N PRO A 343 12.43 6.80 12.02
CA PRO A 343 12.29 7.94 11.10
C PRO A 343 13.56 8.79 10.98
N GLN A 344 14.52 8.62 11.89
CA GLN A 344 15.80 9.32 11.88
C GLN A 344 16.90 8.55 11.15
N ALA A 345 16.66 7.32 10.70
CA ALA A 345 17.62 6.56 9.93
C ALA A 345 18.07 7.34 8.69
N LYS A 346 19.34 7.19 8.31
CA LYS A 346 19.98 7.92 7.21
C LYS A 346 20.65 6.96 6.23
N GLY A 347 20.77 7.42 4.98
CA GLY A 347 21.58 6.73 3.98
C GLY A 347 23.07 6.79 4.32
N VAL A 348 23.78 5.67 4.14
CA VAL A 348 25.21 5.55 4.43
C VAL A 348 25.89 4.69 3.38
N PHE A 349 27.02 5.13 2.84
CA PHE A 349 27.99 4.26 2.17
C PHE A 349 29.10 3.89 3.17
N PHE A 350 29.40 2.60 3.30
CA PHE A 350 30.41 2.08 4.20
C PHE A 350 31.42 1.22 3.43
N GLY A 351 32.72 1.33 3.75
CA GLY A 351 33.78 0.55 3.16
C GLY A 351 34.43 1.17 1.93
N LEU A 352 34.24 2.47 1.66
CA LEU A 352 34.82 3.15 0.50
C LEU A 352 36.38 3.23 0.59
N THR A 353 37.00 2.97 -0.54
CA THR A 353 38.44 3.16 -0.78
C THR A 353 38.66 3.95 -2.07
N HIS A 354 39.93 4.28 -2.39
CA HIS A 354 40.30 4.94 -3.65
C HIS A 354 40.01 4.10 -4.92
N GLN A 355 39.73 2.80 -4.78
CA GLN A 355 39.42 1.90 -5.90
C GLN A 355 37.96 1.94 -6.33
N HIS A 356 37.09 2.52 -5.51
CA HIS A 356 35.64 2.54 -5.77
C HIS A 356 35.23 3.76 -6.58
N GLY A 357 34.58 3.51 -7.72
CA GLY A 357 34.02 4.52 -8.61
C GLY A 357 32.49 4.41 -8.73
N PRO A 358 31.91 5.07 -9.73
CA PRO A 358 30.46 5.05 -9.97
C PRO A 358 29.87 3.63 -10.13
N ALA A 359 30.62 2.69 -10.69
CA ALA A 359 30.18 1.32 -10.93
C ALA A 359 29.96 0.55 -9.60
N GLU A 360 30.95 0.62 -8.69
CA GLU A 360 30.88 -0.01 -7.38
C GLU A 360 29.81 0.63 -6.50
N LEU A 361 29.66 1.96 -6.55
CA LEU A 361 28.58 2.66 -5.85
C LEU A 361 27.20 2.25 -6.39
N ALA A 362 27.06 2.15 -7.71
CA ALA A 362 25.82 1.69 -8.34
C ALA A 362 25.43 0.28 -7.88
N ARG A 363 26.40 -0.63 -7.86
CA ARG A 363 26.21 -2.01 -7.38
C ARG A 363 25.83 -2.03 -5.91
N ALA A 364 26.53 -1.26 -5.05
CA ALA A 364 26.26 -1.16 -3.63
C ALA A 364 24.80 -0.68 -3.36
N VAL A 365 24.29 0.23 -4.18
CA VAL A 365 22.89 0.72 -4.07
C VAL A 365 21.91 -0.39 -4.41
N LEU A 366 22.09 -1.13 -5.50
CA LEU A 366 21.21 -2.26 -5.88
C LEU A 366 21.22 -3.34 -4.79
N GLU A 367 22.40 -3.70 -4.28
CA GLU A 367 22.56 -4.69 -3.22
C GLU A 367 21.97 -4.20 -1.89
N GLY A 368 22.23 -2.96 -1.48
CA GLY A 368 21.73 -2.38 -0.23
C GLY A 368 20.22 -2.31 -0.16
N VAL A 369 19.56 -1.92 -1.27
CA VAL A 369 18.08 -1.99 -1.38
C VAL A 369 17.63 -3.45 -1.28
N GLY A 370 18.32 -4.38 -1.93
CA GLY A 370 18.03 -5.80 -1.85
C GLY A 370 18.12 -6.36 -0.42
N TYR A 371 19.17 -5.99 0.33
CA TYR A 371 19.33 -6.41 1.73
C TYR A 371 18.23 -5.89 2.62
N ALA A 372 17.86 -4.62 2.50
CA ALA A 372 16.78 -4.02 3.27
C ALA A 372 15.41 -4.66 2.97
N LEU A 373 15.11 -4.94 1.68
CA LEU A 373 13.90 -5.66 1.28
C LEU A 373 13.88 -7.08 1.87
N ALA A 374 15.00 -7.80 1.80
CA ALA A 374 15.11 -9.15 2.36
C ALA A 374 14.96 -9.15 3.89
N ASP A 375 15.43 -8.11 4.60
CA ASP A 375 15.21 -7.95 6.05
C ASP A 375 13.71 -7.74 6.36
N GLY A 376 13.00 -6.97 5.52
CA GLY A 376 11.55 -6.83 5.61
C GLY A 376 10.80 -8.13 5.34
N MET A 377 11.27 -8.96 4.39
CA MET A 377 10.69 -10.28 4.13
C MET A 377 10.90 -11.22 5.32
N ASP A 378 12.10 -11.25 5.91
CA ASP A 378 12.43 -12.14 7.03
C ASP A 378 11.51 -11.92 8.24
N VAL A 379 11.20 -10.67 8.58
CA VAL A 379 10.32 -10.40 9.73
C VAL A 379 8.86 -10.80 9.46
N VAL A 380 8.42 -10.75 8.21
CA VAL A 380 7.11 -11.27 7.79
C VAL A 380 7.11 -12.81 7.81
N HIS A 381 8.16 -13.45 7.28
CA HIS A 381 8.30 -14.91 7.28
C HIS A 381 8.41 -15.48 8.70
N ALA A 382 9.02 -14.74 9.61
CA ALA A 382 9.09 -15.12 11.03
C ALA A 382 7.71 -15.18 11.71
N CYS A 383 6.66 -14.59 11.12
CA CYS A 383 5.28 -14.76 11.55
C CYS A 383 4.66 -16.10 11.09
N GLY A 384 5.38 -16.93 10.35
CA GLY A 384 4.92 -18.25 9.90
C GLY A 384 4.51 -18.36 8.44
N ILE A 385 4.62 -17.28 7.66
CA ILE A 385 4.34 -17.31 6.21
C ILE A 385 5.56 -17.83 5.46
N LYS A 386 5.34 -18.83 4.57
CA LYS A 386 6.40 -19.45 3.76
C LYS A 386 5.98 -19.43 2.30
N PRO A 387 6.28 -18.37 1.53
CA PRO A 387 5.92 -18.33 0.12
C PRO A 387 6.78 -19.31 -0.69
N GLN A 388 6.19 -19.91 -1.72
CA GLN A 388 6.93 -20.73 -2.70
C GLN A 388 7.63 -19.84 -3.74
N SER A 389 6.98 -18.75 -4.13
CA SER A 389 7.54 -17.71 -5.00
C SER A 389 6.92 -16.36 -4.64
N ILE A 390 7.56 -15.29 -5.06
CA ILE A 390 7.10 -13.92 -4.84
C ILE A 390 6.78 -13.29 -6.18
N THR A 391 5.53 -12.84 -6.38
CA THR A 391 5.15 -12.05 -7.55
C THR A 391 5.79 -10.68 -7.49
N LEU A 392 6.55 -10.31 -8.52
CA LEU A 392 7.30 -9.05 -8.61
C LEU A 392 6.58 -8.09 -9.55
N ILE A 393 6.28 -6.88 -9.06
CA ILE A 393 5.60 -5.82 -9.79
C ILE A 393 6.29 -4.46 -9.57
N GLY A 394 5.84 -3.45 -10.32
CA GLY A 394 6.31 -2.07 -10.17
C GLY A 394 7.43 -1.68 -11.14
N GLY A 395 7.65 -0.37 -11.26
CA GLY A 395 8.60 0.20 -12.23
C GLY A 395 10.06 -0.23 -12.03
N GLY A 396 10.48 -0.49 -10.78
CA GLY A 396 11.81 -1.00 -10.44
C GLY A 396 12.05 -2.43 -10.92
N ALA A 397 10.98 -3.20 -11.14
CA ALA A 397 11.06 -4.58 -11.59
C ALA A 397 11.44 -4.76 -13.07
N ARG A 398 11.67 -3.69 -13.83
CA ARG A 398 11.98 -3.78 -15.28
C ARG A 398 13.34 -4.41 -15.59
N SER A 399 14.33 -4.28 -14.69
CA SER A 399 15.67 -4.81 -14.91
C SER A 399 15.79 -6.30 -14.58
N ALA A 400 16.04 -7.15 -15.57
CA ALA A 400 16.28 -8.57 -15.36
C ALA A 400 17.51 -8.84 -14.48
N TYR A 401 18.56 -8.02 -14.61
CA TYR A 401 19.75 -8.10 -13.76
C TYR A 401 19.41 -7.87 -12.27
N TRP A 402 18.64 -6.82 -11.98
CA TRP A 402 18.27 -6.54 -10.60
C TRP A 402 17.27 -7.56 -10.04
N ARG A 403 16.33 -8.03 -10.86
CA ARG A 403 15.42 -9.12 -10.46
C ARG A 403 16.18 -10.38 -10.03
N GLN A 404 17.21 -10.79 -10.81
CA GLN A 404 18.04 -11.94 -10.46
C GLN A 404 18.83 -11.68 -9.18
N MET A 405 19.45 -10.51 -9.03
CA MET A 405 20.15 -10.13 -7.80
C MET A 405 19.24 -10.19 -6.57
N LEU A 406 18.01 -9.70 -6.67
CA LEU A 406 17.02 -9.76 -5.59
C LEU A 406 16.64 -11.22 -5.24
N ALA A 407 16.51 -12.09 -6.24
CA ALA A 407 16.28 -13.51 -6.01
C ALA A 407 17.46 -14.16 -5.27
N ASP A 408 18.68 -13.84 -5.67
CA ASP A 408 19.91 -14.36 -5.05
C ASP A 408 20.11 -13.84 -3.61
N ILE A 409 19.78 -12.57 -3.35
CA ILE A 409 19.87 -11.96 -2.01
C ILE A 409 18.80 -12.54 -1.06
N SER A 410 17.57 -12.71 -1.54
CA SER A 410 16.47 -13.23 -0.73
C SER A 410 16.50 -14.74 -0.56
N GLY A 411 17.16 -15.46 -1.47
CA GLY A 411 17.13 -16.92 -1.56
C GLY A 411 15.77 -17.47 -2.00
N LEU A 412 14.92 -16.64 -2.64
CA LEU A 412 13.56 -16.97 -3.02
C LEU A 412 13.34 -16.78 -4.53
N GLN A 413 12.46 -17.61 -5.11
CA GLN A 413 12.04 -17.42 -6.49
C GLN A 413 11.21 -16.15 -6.63
N LEU A 414 11.56 -15.29 -7.61
CA LEU A 414 10.80 -14.10 -7.98
C LEU A 414 10.16 -14.30 -9.34
N ASP A 415 8.85 -14.14 -9.40
CA ASP A 415 8.02 -14.30 -10.61
C ASP A 415 7.65 -12.92 -11.16
N TYR A 416 8.31 -12.48 -12.22
CA TYR A 416 7.95 -11.26 -12.93
C TYR A 416 6.75 -11.52 -13.85
N ARG A 417 5.67 -10.72 -13.66
CA ARG A 417 4.40 -10.91 -14.35
C ARG A 417 3.99 -9.66 -15.12
N THR A 418 3.35 -9.85 -16.26
CA THR A 418 2.82 -8.76 -17.10
C THR A 418 1.52 -8.20 -16.54
N GLY A 419 1.26 -6.89 -16.78
CA GLY A 419 -0.02 -6.25 -16.42
C GLY A 419 -0.11 -5.74 -14.99
N GLY A 420 0.96 -5.80 -14.20
CA GLY A 420 0.99 -5.26 -12.82
C GLY A 420 0.88 -3.73 -12.73
N ASP A 421 0.99 -3.01 -13.84
CA ASP A 421 0.92 -1.54 -13.88
C ASP A 421 -0.51 -0.98 -13.70
N VAL A 422 -1.54 -1.83 -13.79
CA VAL A 422 -2.94 -1.40 -13.64
C VAL A 422 -3.29 -1.14 -12.17
N GLY A 423 -2.57 -1.76 -11.25
CA GLY A 423 -2.61 -1.48 -9.83
C GLY A 423 -3.96 -1.78 -9.16
N PRO A 424 -4.31 -1.01 -8.11
CA PRO A 424 -5.50 -1.24 -7.28
C PRO A 424 -6.84 -1.15 -8.03
N ALA A 425 -6.90 -0.36 -9.11
CA ALA A 425 -8.12 -0.27 -9.93
C ALA A 425 -8.52 -1.63 -10.53
N LEU A 426 -7.53 -2.47 -10.95
CA LEU A 426 -7.83 -3.82 -11.43
C LEU A 426 -8.39 -4.70 -10.31
N GLY A 427 -7.83 -4.61 -9.11
CA GLY A 427 -8.35 -5.33 -7.95
C GLY A 427 -9.77 -4.92 -7.58
N ALA A 428 -10.06 -3.63 -7.59
CA ALA A 428 -11.41 -3.10 -7.37
C ALA A 428 -12.41 -3.61 -8.41
N ALA A 429 -12.03 -3.66 -9.71
CA ALA A 429 -12.87 -4.23 -10.77
C ALA A 429 -13.07 -5.74 -10.59
N ARG A 430 -12.04 -6.49 -10.17
CA ARG A 430 -12.15 -7.93 -9.87
C ARG A 430 -13.05 -8.19 -8.68
N LEU A 431 -13.00 -7.38 -7.61
CA LEU A 431 -13.93 -7.47 -6.48
C LEU A 431 -15.38 -7.23 -6.93
N ALA A 432 -15.61 -6.26 -7.83
CA ALA A 432 -16.90 -6.03 -8.43
C ALA A 432 -17.37 -7.22 -9.30
N GLN A 433 -16.45 -7.85 -10.03
CA GLN A 433 -16.72 -9.05 -10.80
C GLN A 433 -17.10 -10.22 -9.90
N LEU A 434 -16.37 -10.43 -8.79
CA LEU A 434 -16.66 -11.48 -7.82
C LEU A 434 -18.06 -11.38 -7.21
N ALA A 435 -18.58 -10.16 -7.01
CA ALA A 435 -19.89 -9.93 -6.40
C ALA A 435 -21.07 -10.44 -7.23
N VAL A 436 -20.89 -10.62 -8.53
CA VAL A 436 -21.95 -11.03 -9.47
C VAL A 436 -21.72 -12.42 -10.09
N HIS A 437 -20.74 -13.14 -9.57
CA HIS A 437 -20.42 -14.50 -9.97
C HIS A 437 -20.55 -15.46 -8.78
N ASP A 438 -20.82 -16.73 -9.07
CA ASP A 438 -20.89 -17.75 -8.05
C ASP A 438 -19.51 -18.04 -7.43
N GLU A 439 -19.50 -18.55 -6.21
CA GLU A 439 -18.27 -18.87 -5.48
C GLU A 439 -17.38 -19.89 -6.23
N ALA A 440 -17.99 -20.77 -7.00
CA ALA A 440 -17.30 -21.75 -7.84
C ALA A 440 -16.44 -21.11 -8.95
N ASP A 441 -16.79 -19.89 -9.38
CA ASP A 441 -16.08 -19.16 -10.45
C ASP A 441 -14.85 -18.40 -9.92
N ARG A 442 -14.77 -18.14 -8.60
CA ARG A 442 -13.72 -17.33 -7.97
C ARG A 442 -12.30 -17.72 -8.35
N PRO A 443 -11.90 -19.02 -8.38
CA PRO A 443 -10.54 -19.38 -8.78
C PRO A 443 -10.21 -18.98 -10.22
N GLY A 444 -11.23 -18.96 -11.09
CA GLY A 444 -11.10 -18.52 -12.48
C GLY A 444 -10.89 -17.02 -12.63
N LEU A 445 -11.52 -16.22 -11.73
CA LEU A 445 -11.48 -14.76 -11.75
C LEU A 445 -10.26 -14.18 -11.05
N LEU A 446 -9.69 -14.91 -10.08
CA LEU A 446 -8.54 -14.50 -9.27
C LEU A 446 -7.21 -15.11 -9.74
N LYS A 447 -7.13 -15.52 -11.01
CA LYS A 447 -5.88 -16.06 -11.55
C LYS A 447 -4.74 -15.04 -11.45
N PRO A 448 -3.53 -15.49 -11.06
CA PRO A 448 -2.34 -14.67 -11.17
C PRO A 448 -2.17 -14.15 -12.59
N LEU A 449 -1.58 -12.97 -12.71
CA LEU A 449 -1.22 -12.39 -14.01
C LEU A 449 -0.26 -13.33 -14.77
N PRO A 450 -0.22 -13.28 -16.12
CA PRO A 450 0.67 -14.13 -16.91
C PRO A 450 2.14 -13.99 -16.48
N LEU A 451 2.80 -15.13 -16.28
CA LEU A 451 4.22 -15.18 -15.96
C LEU A 451 5.04 -14.82 -17.20
N GLU A 452 5.87 -13.80 -17.10
CA GLU A 452 6.83 -13.41 -18.15
C GLU A 452 8.18 -14.09 -17.93
N GLN A 453 8.69 -14.03 -16.68
CA GLN A 453 9.99 -14.61 -16.35
C GLN A 453 10.05 -14.98 -14.86
N ALA A 454 10.53 -16.20 -14.59
CA ALA A 454 10.88 -16.64 -13.23
C ALA A 454 12.39 -16.48 -13.00
N HIS A 455 12.75 -15.85 -11.89
CA HIS A 455 14.14 -15.71 -11.42
C HIS A 455 14.32 -16.64 -10.22
N ARG A 456 15.06 -17.73 -10.42
CA ARG A 456 15.41 -18.66 -9.35
C ARG A 456 16.74 -18.25 -8.72
N PRO A 457 16.86 -18.35 -7.39
CA PRO A 457 18.13 -18.05 -6.72
C PRO A 457 19.23 -19.03 -7.17
N ASP A 458 20.43 -18.51 -7.38
CA ASP A 458 21.63 -19.32 -7.60
C ASP A 458 22.30 -19.59 -6.24
N ASP A 459 22.47 -20.86 -5.87
CA ASP A 459 23.00 -21.27 -4.56
C ASP A 459 24.37 -20.65 -4.24
N ARG A 460 25.22 -20.45 -5.24
CA ARG A 460 26.54 -19.83 -5.03
C ARG A 460 26.42 -18.35 -4.73
N ARG A 461 25.48 -17.67 -5.41
CA ARG A 461 25.20 -16.25 -5.18
C ARG A 461 24.52 -16.04 -3.84
N VAL A 462 23.57 -16.91 -3.46
CA VAL A 462 22.95 -16.90 -2.12
C VAL A 462 24.02 -17.03 -1.05
N ALA A 463 24.95 -17.99 -1.18
CA ALA A 463 26.07 -18.17 -0.25
C ALA A 463 27.02 -16.96 -0.23
N HIS A 464 27.21 -16.26 -1.35
CA HIS A 464 27.97 -15.02 -1.44
C HIS A 464 27.29 -13.87 -0.69
N TYR A 465 25.98 -13.68 -0.87
CA TYR A 465 25.26 -12.55 -0.26
C TYR A 465 24.96 -12.73 1.24
N ALA A 466 24.87 -13.94 1.74
CA ALA A 466 24.53 -14.19 3.14
C ALA A 466 25.45 -13.46 4.15
N PRO A 467 26.80 -13.57 4.08
CA PRO A 467 27.68 -12.82 4.98
C PRO A 467 27.66 -11.31 4.72
N GLN A 468 27.44 -10.87 3.48
CA GLN A 468 27.34 -9.45 3.14
C GLN A 468 26.11 -8.81 3.80
N ARG A 469 24.99 -9.53 3.77
CA ARG A 469 23.76 -9.10 4.41
C ARG A 469 23.90 -9.04 5.94
N GLU A 470 24.62 -9.97 6.55
CA GLU A 470 24.87 -9.91 7.99
C GLU A 470 25.73 -8.69 8.34
N THR A 471 26.74 -8.38 7.55
CA THR A 471 27.55 -7.16 7.71
C THR A 471 26.69 -5.89 7.54
N PHE A 472 25.76 -5.87 6.55
CA PHE A 472 24.81 -4.78 6.36
C PHE A 472 23.98 -4.51 7.64
N ARG A 473 23.47 -5.55 8.29
CA ARG A 473 22.74 -5.45 9.56
C ARG A 473 23.62 -4.89 10.68
N GLN A 474 24.84 -5.37 10.79
CA GLN A 474 25.81 -4.90 11.80
C GLN A 474 26.14 -3.43 11.61
N ILE A 475 26.36 -2.96 10.37
CA ILE A 475 26.62 -1.55 10.07
C ILE A 475 25.48 -0.67 10.59
N TYR A 476 24.23 -1.05 10.31
CA TYR A 476 23.09 -0.29 10.84
C TYR A 476 23.06 -0.27 12.35
N GLN A 477 23.25 -1.40 13.02
CA GLN A 477 23.23 -1.48 14.49
C GLN A 477 24.31 -0.60 15.14
N GLN A 478 25.50 -0.56 14.55
CA GLN A 478 26.61 0.27 15.06
C GLN A 478 26.38 1.76 14.80
N LEU A 479 25.73 2.14 13.71
CA LEU A 479 25.48 3.53 13.35
C LEU A 479 24.17 4.09 13.92
N LYS A 480 23.22 3.23 14.27
CA LYS A 480 21.91 3.62 14.81
C LYS A 480 22.00 4.67 15.93
N PRO A 481 22.91 4.58 16.93
CA PRO A 481 23.01 5.61 17.98
C PRO A 481 23.41 7.00 17.48
N LEU A 482 23.97 7.11 16.28
CA LEU A 482 24.37 8.37 15.65
C LEU A 482 23.26 8.96 14.75
N MET A 483 22.16 8.26 14.60
CA MET A 483 21.02 8.64 13.75
C MET A 483 19.84 9.18 14.59
N SER A 484 20.09 9.68 15.78
CA SER A 484 19.08 10.23 16.69
C SER A 484 18.82 11.72 16.43
#